data_cb138624db620c8d7ce944612796c704
#
_entry.id   cb138624db620c8d7ce944612796c704
#
_cell.length_a   1.000
_cell.length_b   1.000
_cell.length_c   1.000
_cell.angle_alpha   90.00
_cell.angle_beta   90.00
_cell.angle_gamma   90.00
#
_symmetry.space_group_name_H-M   'P 1'
#
loop_
_entity.id
_entity.type
_entity.pdbx_description
1 polymer ?
#
loop_
_entity_poly.entity_id
_entity_poly.type
_entity_poly.pdbx_seq_one_letter_code
_entity_poly.pdbx_strand_id
1 'polypeptide(L)'
;MSIGFDRASVVMINEGHNGLARCIRTRKVGRRVLPIAHEAGCRIMAMEALPNRGEGPSRHTKRPEGSGYLAQPEMVELIDAALGMGWTLVGYEADLGLAPSDLGADTMTLAFSIWREEVQAHNLATAIGDLHNGGSVLVWVGNGHHSKQLIGAWSPMGYLLQQAHRIESFCIDQLPTVSLSPESPPLVSLTRELAERLDAMGGTAGFTRDDRPRGFGVSREYDSWLLSTEQRRRH
;
A
#
# COMPACT_ATOMS: atom_id res chain seq x y z
N MET A 1 -2.20 10.39 15.64
CA MET A 1 -1.31 10.44 14.45
C MET A 1 -2.22 10.26 13.25
N SER A 2 -2.34 11.27 12.38
CA SER A 2 -3.32 11.23 11.26
C SER A 2 -2.87 10.40 10.06
N ILE A 3 -1.62 9.97 10.03
CA ILE A 3 -1.00 9.15 8.96
C ILE A 3 -1.34 9.70 7.55
N GLY A 4 -1.29 11.02 7.37
CA GLY A 4 -1.49 11.65 6.07
C GLY A 4 -2.95 11.87 5.65
N PHE A 5 -3.95 11.35 6.38
CA PHE A 5 -5.37 11.55 6.05
C PHE A 5 -5.85 12.99 6.25
N ASP A 6 -5.08 13.80 6.98
CA ASP A 6 -5.25 15.26 7.11
C ASP A 6 -4.57 16.07 5.99
N ARG A 7 -3.76 15.38 5.15
CA ARG A 7 -2.93 16.02 4.11
C ARG A 7 -3.38 15.67 2.69
N ALA A 8 -4.01 14.54 2.50
CA ALA A 8 -4.45 14.09 1.19
C ALA A 8 -5.72 13.25 1.27
N SER A 9 -6.55 13.34 0.24
CA SER A 9 -7.74 12.49 0.07
C SER A 9 -7.37 11.04 -0.32
N VAL A 10 -6.16 10.81 -0.78
CA VAL A 10 -5.64 9.49 -1.15
C VAL A 10 -4.41 9.18 -0.33
N VAL A 11 -4.48 8.13 0.49
CA VAL A 11 -3.34 7.62 1.25
C VAL A 11 -3.01 6.24 0.73
N MET A 12 -1.78 6.06 0.23
CA MET A 12 -1.30 4.80 -0.30
C MET A 12 -0.34 4.13 0.67
N ILE A 13 -0.53 2.85 0.93
CA ILE A 13 0.35 2.04 1.77
C ILE A 13 0.76 0.81 0.97
N ASN A 14 2.06 0.57 0.87
CA ASN A 14 2.59 -0.57 0.10
C ASN A 14 2.62 -1.87 0.90
N GLU A 15 2.60 -2.97 0.17
CA GLU A 15 2.86 -4.32 0.67
C GLU A 15 4.01 -4.95 -0.12
N GLY A 16 4.90 -5.64 0.57
CA GLY A 16 5.96 -6.42 -0.08
C GLY A 16 5.48 -7.84 -0.39
N HIS A 17 5.56 -8.21 -1.66
CA HIS A 17 5.24 -9.59 -2.10
C HIS A 17 6.38 -10.58 -1.88
N ASN A 18 7.54 -10.11 -1.46
CA ASN A 18 8.76 -10.91 -1.34
C ASN A 18 8.82 -11.69 -0.03
N GLY A 19 8.01 -12.72 0.08
CA GLY A 19 8.03 -13.68 1.17
C GLY A 19 6.92 -13.48 2.21
N LEU A 20 6.42 -14.61 2.67
CA LEU A 20 5.26 -14.70 3.58
C LEU A 20 5.42 -13.86 4.85
N ALA A 21 6.62 -13.81 5.44
CA ALA A 21 6.86 -13.05 6.67
C ALA A 21 6.67 -11.54 6.51
N ARG A 22 7.04 -10.97 5.36
CA ARG A 22 6.84 -9.54 5.05
C ARG A 22 5.37 -9.21 4.87
N CYS A 23 4.63 -10.06 4.14
CA CYS A 23 3.19 -9.88 3.95
C CYS A 23 2.44 -9.93 5.28
N ILE A 24 2.74 -10.90 6.15
CA ILE A 24 2.13 -11.00 7.48
C ILE A 24 2.31 -9.71 8.28
N ARG A 25 3.52 -9.18 8.32
CA ARG A 25 3.83 -7.98 9.07
C ARG A 25 3.08 -6.75 8.53
N THR A 26 3.17 -6.50 7.22
CA THR A 26 2.54 -5.33 6.60
C THR A 26 1.04 -5.35 6.79
N ARG A 27 0.39 -6.50 6.69
CA ARG A 27 -1.06 -6.65 6.92
C ARG A 27 -1.46 -6.44 8.38
N LYS A 28 -0.64 -6.89 9.34
CA LYS A 28 -0.85 -6.58 10.75
C LYS A 28 -0.71 -5.09 11.04
N VAL A 29 0.24 -4.41 10.39
CA VAL A 29 0.36 -2.95 10.46
C VAL A 29 -0.86 -2.28 9.82
N GLY A 30 -1.29 -2.74 8.66
CA GLY A 30 -2.50 -2.26 7.98
C GLY A 30 -3.73 -2.30 8.88
N ARG A 31 -3.94 -3.39 9.59
CA ARG A 31 -5.05 -3.50 10.57
C ARG A 31 -5.02 -2.43 11.67
N ARG A 32 -3.82 -1.98 12.08
CA ARG A 32 -3.68 -0.88 13.05
C ARG A 32 -3.91 0.49 12.43
N VAL A 33 -3.70 0.61 11.12
CA VAL A 33 -3.97 1.84 10.36
C VAL A 33 -5.46 2.05 10.14
N LEU A 34 -6.25 0.98 9.98
CA LEU A 34 -7.69 1.08 9.69
C LEU A 34 -8.48 1.93 10.69
N PRO A 35 -8.36 1.75 12.02
CA PRO A 35 -9.07 2.63 12.98
C PRO A 35 -8.69 4.10 12.83
N ILE A 36 -7.42 4.39 12.62
CA ILE A 36 -6.91 5.76 12.45
C ILE A 36 -7.50 6.40 11.19
N ALA A 37 -7.50 5.65 10.09
CA ALA A 37 -8.10 6.08 8.83
C ALA A 37 -9.63 6.28 8.98
N HIS A 38 -10.29 5.41 9.74
CA HIS A 38 -11.72 5.50 10.02
C HIS A 38 -12.07 6.76 10.81
N GLU A 39 -11.31 7.08 11.85
CA GLU A 39 -11.46 8.32 12.64
C GLU A 39 -11.23 9.57 11.76
N ALA A 40 -10.32 9.48 10.79
CA ALA A 40 -10.08 10.54 9.81
C ALA A 40 -11.15 10.63 8.69
N GLY A 41 -12.21 9.83 8.76
CA GLY A 41 -13.31 9.85 7.80
C GLY A 41 -13.17 8.92 6.61
N CYS A 42 -12.10 8.13 6.51
CA CYS A 42 -11.94 7.16 5.43
C CYS A 42 -12.96 6.02 5.54
N ARG A 43 -13.60 5.67 4.43
CA ARG A 43 -14.63 4.62 4.35
C ARG A 43 -14.42 3.71 3.14
N ILE A 44 -13.33 3.89 2.41
CA ILE A 44 -13.00 3.11 1.22
C ILE A 44 -11.58 2.57 1.35
N MET A 45 -11.45 1.28 1.07
CA MET A 45 -10.17 0.61 0.91
C MET A 45 -10.05 0.11 -0.53
N ALA A 46 -9.20 0.76 -1.31
CA ALA A 46 -8.88 0.32 -2.67
C ALA A 46 -7.72 -0.68 -2.62
N MET A 47 -7.84 -1.80 -3.32
CA MET A 47 -6.87 -2.90 -3.27
C MET A 47 -6.60 -3.46 -4.67
N GLU A 48 -5.33 -3.59 -5.02
CA GLU A 48 -4.87 -4.23 -6.25
C GLU A 48 -5.33 -5.69 -6.35
N ALA A 49 -5.31 -6.42 -5.25
CA ALA A 49 -5.61 -7.85 -5.23
C ALA A 49 -7.10 -8.19 -5.40
N LEU A 50 -8.00 -7.23 -5.34
CA LEU A 50 -9.43 -7.51 -5.49
C LEU A 50 -9.78 -7.81 -6.94
N PRO A 51 -10.68 -8.79 -7.18
CA PRO A 51 -11.08 -9.13 -8.53
C PRO A 51 -11.78 -7.94 -9.18
N ASN A 52 -11.29 -7.58 -10.36
CA ASN A 52 -11.91 -6.61 -11.25
C ASN A 52 -12.19 -7.30 -12.59
N ARG A 53 -13.35 -7.07 -13.16
CA ARG A 53 -13.74 -7.61 -14.47
C ARG A 53 -14.39 -6.52 -15.27
N GLY A 54 -13.90 -6.33 -16.49
CA GLY A 54 -14.37 -5.29 -17.39
C GLY A 54 -13.67 -3.95 -17.16
N GLU A 55 -14.23 -2.91 -17.75
CA GLU A 55 -13.71 -1.54 -17.63
C GLU A 55 -14.16 -0.88 -16.32
N GLY A 56 -13.24 -0.13 -15.72
CA GLY A 56 -13.49 0.63 -14.49
C GLY A 56 -13.32 -0.18 -13.19
N PRO A 57 -13.48 0.47 -12.04
CA PRO A 57 -13.27 -0.14 -10.73
C PRO A 57 -14.47 -0.99 -10.30
N SER A 58 -14.20 -2.10 -9.60
CA SER A 58 -15.23 -2.92 -8.96
C SER A 58 -15.46 -2.47 -7.51
N ARG A 59 -16.70 -2.66 -6.99
CA ARG A 59 -17.06 -2.30 -5.61
C ARG A 59 -17.62 -3.50 -4.86
N HIS A 60 -17.14 -3.70 -3.63
CA HIS A 60 -17.51 -4.83 -2.80
C HIS A 60 -17.88 -4.37 -1.39
N THR A 61 -19.08 -4.72 -0.93
CA THR A 61 -19.56 -4.53 0.45
C THR A 61 -19.45 -5.81 1.28
N LYS A 62 -18.99 -6.89 0.64
CA LYS A 62 -18.70 -8.18 1.25
C LYS A 62 -17.35 -8.65 0.75
N ARG A 63 -16.68 -9.49 1.53
CA ARG A 63 -15.43 -10.10 1.07
C ARG A 63 -15.70 -10.92 -0.20
N PRO A 64 -15.00 -10.60 -1.31
CA PRO A 64 -15.10 -11.40 -2.51
C PRO A 64 -14.52 -12.80 -2.26
N GLU A 65 -15.12 -13.80 -2.88
CA GLU A 65 -14.51 -15.12 -2.92
C GLU A 65 -13.21 -15.04 -3.69
N GLY A 66 -12.16 -15.61 -3.12
CA GLY A 66 -10.84 -15.56 -3.70
C GLY A 66 -9.99 -16.75 -3.27
N SER A 67 -8.99 -17.06 -4.08
CA SER A 67 -7.95 -18.04 -3.80
C SER A 67 -6.60 -17.35 -3.66
N GLY A 68 -5.58 -18.11 -3.30
CA GLY A 68 -4.20 -17.59 -3.26
C GLY A 68 -4.05 -16.43 -2.30
N TYR A 69 -3.75 -15.25 -2.82
CA TYR A 69 -3.44 -14.03 -2.05
C TYR A 69 -4.59 -13.59 -1.12
N LEU A 70 -5.82 -13.55 -1.64
CA LEU A 70 -7.00 -13.14 -0.86
C LEU A 70 -7.42 -14.16 0.20
N ALA A 71 -7.04 -15.43 0.06
CA ALA A 71 -7.33 -16.48 1.01
C ALA A 71 -6.31 -16.58 2.16
N GLN A 72 -5.24 -15.80 2.12
CA GLN A 72 -4.23 -15.80 3.20
C GLN A 72 -4.82 -15.22 4.48
N PRO A 73 -4.63 -15.85 5.65
CA PRO A 73 -5.31 -15.48 6.90
C PRO A 73 -5.21 -14.00 7.26
N GLU A 74 -4.03 -13.41 7.16
CA GLU A 74 -3.81 -12.01 7.53
C GLU A 74 -4.45 -11.03 6.52
N MET A 75 -4.62 -11.43 5.25
CA MET A 75 -5.36 -10.64 4.28
C MET A 75 -6.86 -10.73 4.55
N VAL A 76 -7.35 -11.92 4.85
CA VAL A 76 -8.74 -12.13 5.29
C VAL A 76 -9.06 -11.26 6.50
N GLU A 77 -8.19 -11.27 7.52
CA GLU A 77 -8.36 -10.44 8.72
C GLU A 77 -8.34 -8.94 8.43
N LEU A 78 -7.49 -8.48 7.51
CA LEU A 78 -7.42 -7.08 7.10
C LEU A 78 -8.71 -6.64 6.40
N ILE A 79 -9.17 -7.46 5.45
CA ILE A 79 -10.40 -7.21 4.68
C ILE A 79 -11.61 -7.24 5.60
N ASP A 80 -11.76 -8.27 6.44
CA ASP A 80 -12.88 -8.41 7.35
C ASP A 80 -12.92 -7.27 8.39
N ALA A 81 -11.76 -6.77 8.82
CA ALA A 81 -11.69 -5.62 9.71
C ALA A 81 -12.20 -4.34 9.02
N ALA A 82 -11.84 -4.08 7.76
CA ALA A 82 -12.35 -2.94 7.02
C ALA A 82 -13.87 -3.05 6.80
N LEU A 83 -14.36 -4.21 6.36
CA LEU A 83 -15.79 -4.47 6.16
C LEU A 83 -16.58 -4.37 7.48
N GLY A 84 -16.02 -4.88 8.60
CA GLY A 84 -16.62 -4.78 9.93
C GLY A 84 -16.78 -3.35 10.44
N MET A 85 -15.98 -2.42 9.94
CA MET A 85 -16.11 -0.97 10.17
C MET A 85 -17.06 -0.28 9.17
N GLY A 86 -17.74 -1.05 8.30
CA GLY A 86 -18.66 -0.51 7.30
C GLY A 86 -17.99 0.11 6.06
N TRP A 87 -16.73 -0.27 5.78
CA TRP A 87 -16.04 0.24 4.60
C TRP A 87 -16.49 -0.47 3.31
N THR A 88 -16.37 0.23 2.21
CA THR A 88 -16.48 -0.37 0.87
C THR A 88 -15.08 -0.71 0.36
N LEU A 89 -14.92 -1.90 -0.19
CA LEU A 89 -13.70 -2.29 -0.88
C LEU A 89 -13.81 -1.93 -2.36
N VAL A 90 -12.70 -1.52 -2.97
CA VAL A 90 -12.62 -1.17 -4.39
C VAL A 90 -11.47 -1.94 -5.04
N GLY A 91 -11.79 -2.76 -6.04
CA GLY A 91 -10.80 -3.36 -6.93
C GLY A 91 -10.47 -2.40 -8.06
N TYR A 92 -9.20 -2.14 -8.26
CA TYR A 92 -8.72 -1.24 -9.33
C TYR A 92 -7.75 -1.92 -10.30
N GLU A 93 -7.47 -3.20 -10.12
CA GLU A 93 -6.59 -3.96 -11.00
C GLU A 93 -7.07 -3.93 -12.45
N ALA A 94 -6.14 -4.03 -13.40
CA ALA A 94 -6.48 -4.19 -14.81
C ALA A 94 -7.14 -5.57 -15.05
N ASP A 95 -8.22 -5.60 -15.81
CA ASP A 95 -8.74 -6.87 -16.33
C ASP A 95 -7.81 -7.37 -17.44
N LEU A 96 -7.03 -8.41 -17.13
CA LEU A 96 -6.06 -8.96 -18.08
C LEU A 96 -6.72 -9.50 -19.37
N GLY A 97 -8.02 -9.81 -19.32
CA GLY A 97 -8.81 -10.21 -20.49
C GLY A 97 -9.01 -9.06 -21.50
N LEU A 98 -8.80 -7.82 -21.06
CA LEU A 98 -8.90 -6.61 -21.89
C LEU A 98 -7.53 -6.10 -22.38
N ALA A 99 -6.45 -6.84 -22.09
CA ALA A 99 -5.12 -6.44 -22.54
C ALA A 99 -5.06 -6.34 -24.07
N PRO A 100 -4.48 -5.26 -24.63
CA PRO A 100 -4.27 -5.13 -26.07
C PRO A 100 -3.49 -6.32 -26.64
N SER A 101 -3.98 -6.87 -27.76
CA SER A 101 -3.39 -8.07 -28.37
C SER A 101 -1.94 -7.90 -28.84
N ASP A 102 -1.52 -6.68 -29.14
CA ASP A 102 -0.18 -6.32 -29.54
C ASP A 102 0.84 -6.33 -28.39
N LEU A 103 0.40 -6.34 -27.15
CA LEU A 103 1.27 -6.53 -25.98
C LEU A 103 1.76 -7.98 -25.83
N GLY A 104 1.13 -8.93 -26.55
CA GLY A 104 1.47 -10.35 -26.47
C GLY A 104 1.00 -11.00 -25.16
N ALA A 105 1.39 -12.27 -25.00
CA ALA A 105 0.97 -13.08 -23.83
C ALA A 105 1.93 -12.96 -22.63
N ASP A 106 3.10 -12.31 -22.80
CA ASP A 106 4.10 -12.17 -21.73
C ASP A 106 3.77 -10.96 -20.85
N THR A 107 3.21 -11.23 -19.69
CA THR A 107 2.84 -10.22 -18.69
C THR A 107 4.04 -9.60 -17.95
N MET A 108 5.26 -10.08 -18.22
CA MET A 108 6.49 -9.57 -17.59
C MET A 108 7.20 -8.52 -18.43
N THR A 109 6.65 -8.16 -19.60
CA THR A 109 7.23 -7.10 -20.44
C THR A 109 7.01 -5.71 -19.84
N LEU A 110 7.91 -4.78 -20.14
CA LEU A 110 7.77 -3.38 -19.74
C LEU A 110 6.50 -2.76 -20.35
N ALA A 111 6.19 -3.05 -21.61
CA ALA A 111 5.00 -2.55 -22.28
C ALA A 111 3.71 -3.00 -21.57
N PHE A 112 3.63 -4.27 -21.21
CA PHE A 112 2.50 -4.81 -20.43
C PHE A 112 2.40 -4.14 -19.06
N SER A 113 3.52 -3.97 -18.36
CA SER A 113 3.56 -3.30 -17.06
C SER A 113 3.07 -1.85 -17.16
N ILE A 114 3.51 -1.09 -18.17
CA ILE A 114 3.05 0.29 -18.39
C ILE A 114 1.54 0.34 -18.63
N TRP A 115 1.01 -0.49 -19.53
CA TRP A 115 -0.42 -0.58 -19.78
C TRP A 115 -1.21 -0.88 -18.49
N ARG A 116 -0.73 -1.85 -17.70
CA ARG A 116 -1.37 -2.24 -16.43
C ARG A 116 -1.42 -1.07 -15.43
N GLU A 117 -0.32 -0.32 -15.28
CA GLU A 117 -0.25 0.86 -14.41
C GLU A 117 -1.21 1.97 -14.87
N GLU A 118 -1.31 2.19 -16.18
CA GLU A 118 -2.24 3.18 -16.76
C GLU A 118 -3.69 2.82 -16.47
N VAL A 119 -4.07 1.56 -16.64
CA VAL A 119 -5.42 1.07 -16.32
C VAL A 119 -5.69 1.15 -14.81
N GLN A 120 -4.73 0.74 -13.97
CA GLN A 120 -4.87 0.84 -12.53
C GLN A 120 -5.05 2.30 -12.08
N ALA A 121 -4.25 3.22 -12.61
CA ALA A 121 -4.35 4.64 -12.29
C ALA A 121 -5.71 5.22 -12.72
N HIS A 122 -6.19 4.86 -13.91
CA HIS A 122 -7.50 5.27 -14.41
C HIS A 122 -8.64 4.74 -13.54
N ASN A 123 -8.63 3.45 -13.22
CA ASN A 123 -9.64 2.81 -12.38
C ASN A 123 -9.68 3.44 -10.98
N LEU A 124 -8.51 3.69 -10.39
CA LEU A 124 -8.44 4.33 -9.08
C LEU A 124 -8.91 5.79 -9.14
N ALA A 125 -8.53 6.54 -10.17
CA ALA A 125 -9.00 7.91 -10.39
C ALA A 125 -10.53 7.98 -10.54
N THR A 126 -11.12 7.04 -11.26
CA THR A 126 -12.57 6.90 -11.40
C THR A 126 -13.23 6.63 -10.05
N ALA A 127 -12.69 5.67 -9.28
CA ALA A 127 -13.22 5.35 -7.95
C ALA A 127 -13.16 6.54 -6.99
N ILE A 128 -12.13 7.38 -7.08
CA ILE A 128 -11.96 8.60 -6.29
C ILE A 128 -12.94 9.68 -6.75
N GLY A 129 -13.11 9.86 -8.06
CA GLY A 129 -14.05 10.84 -8.65
C GLY A 129 -15.50 10.59 -8.25
N ASP A 130 -15.85 9.34 -7.98
CA ASP A 130 -17.19 8.95 -7.50
C ASP A 130 -17.42 9.28 -6.00
N LEU A 131 -16.42 9.80 -5.29
CA LEU A 131 -16.57 10.21 -3.90
C LEU A 131 -17.22 11.59 -3.80
N HIS A 132 -18.54 11.62 -3.81
CA HIS A 132 -19.34 12.85 -3.83
C HIS A 132 -19.21 13.74 -2.59
N ASN A 133 -18.51 13.36 -1.52
CA ASN A 133 -18.51 14.06 -0.24
C ASN A 133 -17.13 14.34 0.37
N GLY A 134 -16.07 14.41 -0.43
CA GLY A 134 -14.73 14.77 0.08
C GLY A 134 -14.14 13.73 1.04
N GLY A 135 -14.55 12.47 0.93
CA GLY A 135 -14.00 11.37 1.72
C GLY A 135 -12.58 11.00 1.28
N SER A 136 -11.86 10.33 2.17
CA SER A 136 -10.52 9.80 1.90
C SER A 136 -10.59 8.34 1.45
N VAL A 137 -9.60 7.92 0.66
CA VAL A 137 -9.38 6.54 0.22
C VAL A 137 -8.07 6.03 0.78
N LEU A 138 -8.10 4.86 1.41
CA LEU A 138 -6.90 4.08 1.73
C LEU A 138 -6.62 3.13 0.57
N VAL A 139 -5.47 3.26 -0.07
CA VAL A 139 -5.03 2.39 -1.16
C VAL A 139 -4.02 1.39 -0.62
N TRP A 140 -4.36 0.11 -0.72
CA TRP A 140 -3.48 -1.00 -0.41
C TRP A 140 -2.87 -1.51 -1.70
N VAL A 141 -1.55 -1.42 -1.83
CA VAL A 141 -0.88 -1.56 -3.12
C VAL A 141 0.42 -2.37 -3.01
N GLY A 142 0.79 -3.06 -4.08
CA GLY A 142 2.10 -3.73 -4.18
C GLY A 142 3.27 -2.75 -4.17
N ASN A 143 4.44 -3.27 -3.82
CA ASN A 143 5.65 -2.45 -3.71
C ASN A 143 6.04 -1.82 -5.06
N GLY A 144 6.35 -0.54 -5.05
CA GLY A 144 6.76 0.24 -6.22
C GLY A 144 5.60 0.94 -6.95
N HIS A 145 4.40 0.35 -6.99
CA HIS A 145 3.24 0.91 -7.71
C HIS A 145 2.79 2.28 -7.16
N HIS A 146 3.03 2.57 -5.88
CA HIS A 146 2.68 3.85 -5.25
C HIS A 146 3.79 4.92 -5.34
N SER A 147 4.90 4.63 -6.03
CA SER A 147 5.97 5.61 -6.23
C SER A 147 5.45 6.85 -6.97
N LYS A 148 5.83 8.03 -6.49
CA LYS A 148 5.54 9.31 -7.16
C LYS A 148 6.57 9.67 -8.22
N GLN A 149 7.54 8.82 -8.47
CA GLN A 149 8.63 9.02 -9.41
C GLN A 149 8.69 7.88 -10.42
N LEU A 150 9.20 8.18 -11.59
CA LEU A 150 9.54 7.15 -12.57
C LEU A 150 10.59 6.19 -11.99
N ILE A 151 10.45 4.91 -12.27
CA ILE A 151 11.43 3.88 -11.94
C ILE A 151 12.06 3.38 -13.24
N GLY A 152 13.14 4.03 -13.67
CA GLY A 152 13.68 3.82 -15.01
C GLY A 152 12.69 4.24 -16.10
N ALA A 153 12.32 3.32 -16.99
CA ALA A 153 11.31 3.53 -18.03
C ALA A 153 9.88 3.19 -17.58
N TRP A 154 9.71 2.69 -16.37
CA TRP A 154 8.41 2.31 -15.82
C TRP A 154 7.74 3.51 -15.14
N SER A 155 6.46 3.73 -15.47
CA SER A 155 5.60 4.76 -14.88
C SER A 155 4.67 4.14 -13.85
N PRO A 156 5.01 4.17 -12.55
CA PRO A 156 4.16 3.61 -11.51
C PRO A 156 2.79 4.29 -11.43
N MET A 157 1.77 3.58 -10.95
CA MET A 157 0.42 4.07 -10.76
C MET A 157 0.38 5.37 -9.92
N GLY A 158 1.16 5.47 -8.85
CA GLY A 158 1.24 6.68 -8.03
C GLY A 158 1.76 7.90 -8.79
N TYR A 159 2.75 7.71 -9.68
CA TYR A 159 3.22 8.75 -10.60
C TYR A 159 2.12 9.15 -11.60
N LEU A 160 1.44 8.19 -12.21
CA LEU A 160 0.38 8.43 -13.18
C LEU A 160 -0.82 9.13 -12.57
N LEU A 161 -1.23 8.78 -11.35
CA LEU A 161 -2.30 9.49 -10.62
C LEU A 161 -1.99 10.99 -10.51
N GLN A 162 -0.75 11.32 -10.16
CA GLN A 162 -0.35 12.72 -10.04
C GLN A 162 -0.25 13.42 -11.40
N GLN A 163 0.42 12.79 -12.38
CA GLN A 163 0.73 13.46 -13.66
C GLN A 163 -0.46 13.49 -14.61
N ALA A 164 -1.16 12.36 -14.78
CA ALA A 164 -2.25 12.21 -15.74
C ALA A 164 -3.61 12.63 -15.15
N HIS A 165 -3.87 12.29 -13.88
CA HIS A 165 -5.17 12.50 -13.25
C HIS A 165 -5.22 13.69 -12.29
N ARG A 166 -4.08 14.33 -12.00
CA ARG A 166 -3.98 15.50 -11.08
C ARG A 166 -4.46 15.18 -9.66
N ILE A 167 -4.33 13.92 -9.25
CA ILE A 167 -4.70 13.46 -7.92
C ILE A 167 -3.45 13.37 -7.06
N GLU A 168 -3.38 14.21 -6.03
CA GLU A 168 -2.32 14.14 -5.03
C GLU A 168 -2.58 12.99 -4.06
N SER A 169 -1.52 12.20 -3.84
CA SER A 169 -1.55 11.11 -2.86
C SER A 169 -0.50 11.32 -1.77
N PHE A 170 -0.76 10.77 -0.59
CA PHE A 170 0.21 10.65 0.48
C PHE A 170 0.71 9.21 0.53
N CYS A 171 1.96 8.98 0.17
CA CYS A 171 2.54 7.64 0.01
C CYS A 171 3.34 7.24 1.23
N ILE A 172 3.02 6.07 1.78
CA ILE A 172 3.63 5.49 2.99
C ILE A 172 4.35 4.21 2.61
N ASP A 173 5.66 4.16 2.85
CA ASP A 173 6.44 2.93 2.74
C ASP A 173 6.49 2.21 4.08
N GLN A 174 5.90 1.01 4.15
CA GLN A 174 5.93 0.16 5.35
C GLN A 174 6.88 -1.04 5.22
N LEU A 175 7.67 -1.10 4.17
CA LEU A 175 8.62 -2.21 3.99
C LEU A 175 9.86 -2.14 4.88
N PRO A 176 10.37 -0.95 5.28
CA PRO A 176 11.52 -0.88 6.15
C PRO A 176 11.29 -1.64 7.46
N THR A 177 12.22 -2.55 7.75
CA THR A 177 12.24 -3.31 9.00
C THR A 177 13.48 -2.96 9.79
N VAL A 178 13.32 -3.01 11.09
CA VAL A 178 14.44 -2.94 12.02
C VAL A 178 14.74 -4.35 12.49
N SER A 179 15.93 -4.86 12.15
CA SER A 179 16.39 -6.17 12.60
C SER A 179 17.11 -6.03 13.95
N LEU A 180 16.74 -6.90 14.89
CA LEU A 180 17.44 -7.05 16.19
C LEU A 180 18.62 -8.02 16.09
N SER A 181 18.93 -8.54 14.88
CA SER A 181 20.03 -9.49 14.71
C SER A 181 21.39 -8.79 14.82
N PRO A 182 22.34 -9.31 15.62
CA PRO A 182 23.68 -8.76 15.73
C PRO A 182 24.55 -8.91 14.48
N GLU A 183 24.11 -9.69 13.49
CA GLU A 183 24.84 -10.02 12.26
C GLU A 183 24.53 -9.10 11.07
N SER A 184 23.64 -8.13 11.24
CA SER A 184 23.26 -7.22 10.15
C SER A 184 24.23 -6.03 10.03
N PRO A 185 24.52 -5.50 8.81
CA PRO A 185 25.55 -4.46 8.58
C PRO A 185 25.21 -3.09 9.20
N PRO A 186 26.05 -2.06 9.09
CA PRO A 186 26.16 -0.88 10.00
C PRO A 186 24.91 0.01 10.21
N LEU A 187 23.81 -0.24 9.54
CA LEU A 187 22.50 0.29 9.95
C LEU A 187 22.05 -0.20 11.35
N VAL A 188 22.72 -1.21 11.88
CA VAL A 188 22.33 -1.95 13.10
C VAL A 188 22.48 -1.15 14.39
N SER A 189 23.44 -0.24 14.52
CA SER A 189 23.57 0.52 15.76
C SER A 189 22.44 1.55 15.93
N LEU A 190 22.06 2.18 14.83
CA LEU A 190 20.86 3.05 14.78
C LEU A 190 19.57 2.23 14.95
N THR A 191 19.57 1.00 14.43
CA THR A 191 18.42 0.11 14.45
C THR A 191 18.18 -0.52 15.81
N ARG A 192 19.20 -0.75 16.64
CA ARG A 192 19.02 -1.36 17.96
C ARG A 192 18.30 -0.42 18.93
N GLU A 193 18.76 0.84 19.04
CA GLU A 193 18.10 1.85 19.86
C GLU A 193 16.68 2.14 19.34
N LEU A 194 16.52 2.20 18.02
CA LEU A 194 15.22 2.40 17.38
C LEU A 194 14.31 1.18 17.59
N ALA A 195 14.85 -0.04 17.54
CA ALA A 195 14.09 -1.26 17.80
C ALA A 195 13.62 -1.35 19.26
N GLU A 196 14.46 -1.02 20.21
CA GLU A 196 14.09 -0.98 21.63
C GLU A 196 12.99 0.06 21.90
N ARG A 197 13.09 1.24 21.25
CA ARG A 197 12.02 2.25 21.30
C ARG A 197 10.73 1.78 20.60
N LEU A 198 10.86 1.11 19.46
CA LEU A 198 9.72 0.56 18.75
C LEU A 198 9.01 -0.52 19.56
N ASP A 199 9.76 -1.42 20.22
CA ASP A 199 9.17 -2.43 21.10
C ASP A 199 8.44 -1.80 22.28
N ALA A 200 9.03 -0.76 22.88
CA ALA A 200 8.39 0.02 23.95
C ALA A 200 7.09 0.72 23.48
N MET A 201 6.98 1.04 22.19
CA MET A 201 5.82 1.67 21.55
C MET A 201 4.83 0.67 20.93
N GLY A 202 5.00 -0.64 21.18
CA GLY A 202 4.15 -1.69 20.59
C GLY A 202 4.62 -2.17 19.21
N GLY A 203 5.87 -1.94 18.85
CA GLY A 203 6.54 -2.56 17.70
C GLY A 203 6.35 -1.86 16.35
N THR A 204 5.74 -0.67 16.32
CA THR A 204 5.57 0.10 15.07
C THR A 204 5.57 1.59 15.34
N ALA A 205 6.33 2.35 14.56
CA ALA A 205 6.32 3.82 14.58
C ALA A 205 6.35 4.38 13.15
N GLY A 206 5.66 5.51 12.96
CA GLY A 206 5.67 6.26 11.71
C GLY A 206 6.46 7.55 11.85
N PHE A 207 7.07 8.00 10.77
CA PHE A 207 7.73 9.30 10.67
C PHE A 207 7.65 9.84 9.24
N THR A 208 7.72 11.16 9.13
CA THR A 208 7.78 11.87 7.84
C THR A 208 9.24 12.21 7.50
N ARG A 209 9.46 12.91 6.38
CA ARG A 209 10.79 13.40 6.01
C ARG A 209 11.38 14.34 7.05
N ASP A 210 10.55 15.16 7.65
CA ASP A 210 10.98 16.25 8.54
C ASP A 210 11.33 15.74 9.94
N ASP A 211 10.67 14.67 10.39
CA ASP A 211 10.85 14.05 11.70
C ASP A 211 11.57 12.70 11.66
N ARG A 212 12.26 12.41 10.54
CA ARG A 212 12.98 11.15 10.35
C ARG A 212 14.10 10.95 11.37
N PRO A 213 14.34 9.71 11.78
CA PRO A 213 15.51 9.38 12.62
C PRO A 213 16.82 9.78 11.93
N ARG A 214 17.75 10.32 12.70
CA ARG A 214 19.06 10.75 12.19
C ARG A 214 19.79 9.56 11.53
N GLY A 215 20.27 9.74 10.31
CA GLY A 215 20.95 8.70 9.54
C GLY A 215 20.04 7.74 8.78
N PHE A 216 18.70 7.88 8.90
CA PHE A 216 17.78 7.13 8.06
C PHE A 216 17.73 7.75 6.66
N GLY A 217 18.13 6.97 5.66
CA GLY A 217 18.00 7.35 4.25
C GLY A 217 16.53 7.38 3.84
N VAL A 218 16.09 8.48 3.25
CA VAL A 218 14.71 8.60 2.73
C VAL A 218 14.74 8.77 1.22
N SER A 219 13.91 8.01 0.54
CA SER A 219 13.63 8.20 -0.87
C SER A 219 12.73 9.42 -1.08
N ARG A 220 12.80 10.04 -2.27
CA ARG A 220 11.84 11.08 -2.68
C ARG A 220 10.51 10.51 -3.17
N GLU A 221 10.43 9.20 -3.29
CA GLU A 221 9.27 8.48 -3.79
C GLU A 221 8.10 8.48 -2.80
N TYR A 222 8.41 8.60 -1.49
CA TYR A 222 7.42 8.47 -0.41
C TYR A 222 7.38 9.69 0.49
N ASP A 223 6.24 9.92 1.13
CA ASP A 223 6.02 11.04 2.05
C ASP A 223 6.29 10.64 3.50
N SER A 224 6.11 9.36 3.82
CA SER A 224 6.24 8.83 5.17
C SER A 224 6.71 7.37 5.15
N TRP A 225 7.18 6.91 6.28
CA TRP A 225 7.61 5.52 6.51
C TRP A 225 6.99 4.99 7.78
N LEU A 226 6.58 3.72 7.73
CA LEU A 226 6.20 2.95 8.91
C LEU A 226 7.30 1.91 9.17
N LEU A 227 8.06 2.13 10.22
CA LEU A 227 9.03 1.16 10.70
C LEU A 227 8.34 0.17 11.63
N SER A 228 8.69 -1.10 11.48
CA SER A 228 8.26 -2.13 12.41
C SER A 228 9.41 -3.07 12.75
N THR A 229 9.37 -3.67 13.94
CA THR A 229 10.32 -4.70 14.34
C THR A 229 10.04 -5.98 13.56
N GLU A 230 11.10 -6.67 13.12
CA GLU A 230 10.95 -8.04 12.62
C GLU A 230 10.46 -8.92 13.76
N GLN A 231 9.26 -9.47 13.61
CA GLN A 231 8.80 -10.49 14.54
C GLN A 231 9.66 -11.73 14.34
N ARG A 232 10.53 -12.04 15.30
CA ARG A 232 11.17 -13.35 15.35
C ARG A 232 10.06 -14.40 15.40
N ARG A 233 10.05 -15.34 14.45
CA ARG A 233 9.27 -16.56 14.60
C ARG A 233 9.74 -17.18 15.93
N ARG A 234 8.88 -17.27 16.91
CA ARG A 234 9.09 -18.23 18.01
C ARG A 234 8.92 -19.60 17.36
N HIS A 235 10.03 -20.30 17.18
CA HIS A 235 10.04 -21.69 16.77
C HIS A 235 9.44 -22.53 17.90
#